data_46c37ba377c6d913e8ac1a3165186e76
#
_entry.id   46c37ba377c6d913e8ac1a3165186e76
#
_cell.length_a   1.000
_cell.length_b   1.000
_cell.length_c   1.000
_cell.angle_alpha   90.00
_cell.angle_beta   90.00
_cell.angle_gamma   90.00
#
_symmetry.space_group_name_H-M   'P 1'
#
loop_
_entity.id
_entity.type
_entity.pdbx_description
1 polymer ?
#
loop_
_entity_poly.entity_id
_entity_poly.type
_entity_poly.pdbx_seq_one_letter_code
_entity_poly.pdbx_strand_id
1 'polypeptide(L)'
;MGTGHSRPLRLRQSKVSPRSQCYQLEQCVEQYVQKEISNKLTFPPSEREWTFNADNLKNLGFIGEGMYGRVNKMRFDTNGMLIAVKRVRIISNRNDDFEANISLKQVKNEINAIRAASNCPQIVQFYGVTFSEGDCWVCMELMDASLEHIYKTVHGPVLNWNFFDELVLGAVVVAVIQALDHLKTDQNIIHRDVKPSNILLSTSGVAKLCDFGISGYLVDSVAQTGDVGCRPYMAPERLMNLSNYDIRSDVWSLGITMIEVCTGAFPYGNLFDLPLFKQLQIVVDGDAPMLTDNNYNSKTMKFINRCLNKEVEHRPNLKQLMDSEYFEYHRDLPSLAEHVANYVTNVIPAIPPHPNSVNTEI
;
A
#
# COMPACT_ATOMS: atom_id res chain seq x y z
N MET A 1 -38.55 -47.48 48.47
CA MET A 1 -38.11 -46.07 48.35
C MET A 1 -37.06 -46.06 47.27
N GLY A 2 -37.46 -45.74 46.05
CA GLY A 2 -36.56 -45.73 44.87
C GLY A 2 -36.25 -44.28 44.49
N THR A 3 -34.97 -43.95 44.51
CA THR A 3 -34.48 -42.62 44.07
C THR A 3 -34.15 -42.72 42.59
N GLY A 4 -34.98 -42.07 41.77
CA GLY A 4 -34.75 -41.89 40.33
C GLY A 4 -33.70 -40.84 40.08
N HIS A 5 -32.59 -41.24 39.47
CA HIS A 5 -31.58 -40.32 38.92
C HIS A 5 -31.95 -39.96 37.48
N SER A 6 -32.46 -38.74 37.31
CA SER A 6 -32.63 -38.16 35.99
C SER A 6 -31.25 -37.77 35.39
N ARG A 7 -30.89 -38.37 34.24
CA ARG A 7 -29.75 -37.98 33.44
C ARG A 7 -30.03 -36.62 32.72
N PRO A 8 -29.08 -35.67 32.70
CA PRO A 8 -29.24 -34.44 31.94
C PRO A 8 -29.14 -34.74 30.44
N LEU A 9 -30.10 -34.22 29.68
CA LEU A 9 -30.07 -34.20 28.21
C LEU A 9 -28.90 -33.38 27.73
N ARG A 10 -27.89 -34.05 27.11
CA ARG A 10 -26.85 -33.37 26.34
C ARG A 10 -27.47 -32.88 25.04
N LEU A 11 -27.66 -31.56 24.93
CA LEU A 11 -27.92 -30.90 23.67
C LEU A 11 -26.73 -31.21 22.72
N ARG A 12 -27.04 -31.94 21.64
CA ARG A 12 -26.10 -32.09 20.51
C ARG A 12 -25.95 -30.74 19.84
N GLN A 13 -24.85 -30.04 20.09
CA GLN A 13 -24.40 -28.97 19.23
C GLN A 13 -24.09 -29.59 17.85
N SER A 14 -24.88 -29.24 16.84
CA SER A 14 -24.63 -29.59 15.47
C SER A 14 -23.35 -28.86 15.02
N LYS A 15 -22.26 -29.61 14.86
CA LYS A 15 -21.02 -29.09 14.26
C LYS A 15 -21.34 -28.71 12.82
N VAL A 16 -21.46 -27.43 12.54
CA VAL A 16 -21.55 -26.88 11.19
C VAL A 16 -20.27 -27.24 10.45
N SER A 17 -20.36 -27.74 9.22
CA SER A 17 -19.18 -28.19 8.47
C SER A 17 -18.30 -26.97 8.10
N PRO A 18 -16.97 -27.11 7.95
CA PRO A 18 -16.08 -26.01 7.56
C PRO A 18 -16.48 -25.35 6.23
N ARG A 19 -17.11 -26.09 5.30
CA ARG A 19 -17.66 -25.54 4.05
C ARG A 19 -18.87 -24.64 4.27
N SER A 20 -19.73 -24.97 5.22
CA SER A 20 -20.89 -24.15 5.54
C SER A 20 -20.53 -22.84 6.27
N GLN A 21 -19.46 -22.84 7.05
CA GLN A 21 -18.95 -21.63 7.71
C GLN A 21 -18.31 -20.66 6.70
N CYS A 22 -17.50 -21.15 5.76
CA CYS A 22 -16.95 -20.33 4.67
C CYS A 22 -18.07 -19.71 3.84
N TYR A 23 -19.10 -20.47 3.49
CA TYR A 23 -20.25 -20.00 2.74
C TYR A 23 -21.08 -18.93 3.50
N GLN A 24 -21.22 -19.09 4.83
CA GLN A 24 -21.89 -18.07 5.66
C GLN A 24 -21.08 -16.78 5.74
N LEU A 25 -19.74 -16.87 5.80
CA LEU A 25 -18.87 -15.72 5.81
C LEU A 25 -18.92 -14.95 4.49
N GLU A 26 -18.86 -15.65 3.37
CA GLU A 26 -19.06 -15.10 2.04
C GLU A 26 -20.38 -14.36 1.92
N GLN A 27 -21.46 -14.97 2.39
CA GLN A 27 -22.79 -14.34 2.41
C GLN A 27 -22.82 -13.08 3.30
N CYS A 28 -22.17 -13.07 4.45
CA CYS A 28 -22.14 -11.92 5.34
C CYS A 28 -21.35 -10.75 4.72
N VAL A 29 -20.19 -11.02 4.07
CA VAL A 29 -19.42 -10.00 3.36
C VAL A 29 -20.20 -9.48 2.16
N GLU A 30 -20.80 -10.37 1.39
CA GLU A 30 -21.61 -10.03 0.24
C GLU A 30 -22.82 -9.18 0.63
N GLN A 31 -23.52 -9.53 1.72
CA GLN A 31 -24.61 -8.72 2.27
C GLN A 31 -24.15 -7.36 2.76
N TYR A 32 -22.95 -7.27 3.37
CA TYR A 32 -22.38 -6.00 3.77
C TYR A 32 -22.03 -5.13 2.57
N VAL A 33 -21.32 -5.70 1.58
CA VAL A 33 -20.98 -5.00 0.33
C VAL A 33 -22.23 -4.53 -0.39
N GLN A 34 -23.26 -5.38 -0.52
CA GLN A 34 -24.52 -5.04 -1.15
C GLN A 34 -25.30 -3.98 -0.38
N LYS A 35 -25.30 -4.01 0.94
CA LYS A 35 -26.08 -3.11 1.80
C LYS A 35 -25.42 -1.72 1.97
N GLU A 36 -24.10 -1.68 2.18
CA GLU A 36 -23.37 -0.46 2.55
C GLU A 36 -22.70 0.22 1.37
N ILE A 37 -22.22 -0.57 0.41
CA ILE A 37 -21.43 -0.09 -0.74
C ILE A 37 -22.19 -0.29 -2.06
N SER A 38 -23.27 -1.09 -2.05
CA SER A 38 -24.25 -1.28 -3.13
C SER A 38 -23.66 -1.69 -4.48
N ASN A 39 -22.48 -2.34 -4.56
CA ASN A 39 -21.85 -2.67 -5.84
C ASN A 39 -21.87 -1.49 -6.82
N LYS A 40 -21.48 -0.32 -6.34
CA LYS A 40 -21.47 0.92 -7.10
C LYS A 40 -20.04 1.38 -7.36
N LEU A 41 -19.80 1.83 -8.58
CA LEU A 41 -18.60 2.56 -8.97
C LEU A 41 -18.93 4.03 -9.13
N THR A 42 -18.05 4.89 -8.60
CA THR A 42 -18.11 6.33 -8.79
C THR A 42 -16.76 6.80 -9.33
N PHE A 43 -16.77 7.52 -10.44
CA PHE A 43 -15.55 8.03 -11.07
C PHE A 43 -15.49 9.54 -10.93
N PRO A 44 -14.73 10.09 -9.96
CA PRO A 44 -14.55 11.52 -9.81
C PRO A 44 -13.94 12.17 -11.09
N PRO A 45 -14.30 13.42 -11.39
CA PRO A 45 -15.13 14.33 -10.61
C PRO A 45 -16.65 14.13 -10.78
N SER A 46 -17.07 13.13 -11.54
CA SER A 46 -18.50 12.83 -11.72
C SER A 46 -19.07 12.15 -10.47
N GLU A 47 -20.21 12.64 -9.99
CA GLU A 47 -20.97 11.98 -8.91
C GLU A 47 -21.87 10.85 -9.41
N ARG A 48 -21.80 10.54 -10.71
CA ARG A 48 -22.62 9.46 -11.30
C ARG A 48 -22.20 8.12 -10.73
N GLU A 49 -23.14 7.44 -10.10
CA GLU A 49 -23.00 6.06 -9.65
C GLU A 49 -23.34 5.08 -10.75
N TRP A 50 -22.50 4.07 -10.91
CA TRP A 50 -22.68 2.96 -11.83
C TRP A 50 -22.86 1.67 -11.05
N THR A 51 -23.97 0.97 -11.24
CA THR A 51 -24.13 -0.36 -10.69
C THR A 51 -23.22 -1.33 -11.44
N PHE A 52 -22.47 -2.18 -10.70
CA PHE A 52 -21.57 -3.15 -11.32
C PHE A 52 -21.47 -4.43 -10.49
N ASN A 53 -20.96 -5.46 -11.13
CA ASN A 53 -20.48 -6.70 -10.52
C ASN A 53 -19.17 -7.11 -11.23
N ALA A 54 -18.60 -8.25 -10.84
CA ALA A 54 -17.36 -8.73 -11.45
C ALA A 54 -17.48 -9.00 -12.95
N ASP A 55 -18.65 -9.41 -13.46
CA ASP A 55 -18.88 -9.71 -14.88
C ASP A 55 -18.81 -8.46 -15.78
N ASN A 56 -18.99 -7.27 -15.20
CA ASN A 56 -18.85 -6.00 -15.91
C ASN A 56 -17.38 -5.55 -16.05
N LEU A 57 -16.44 -6.32 -15.49
CA LEU A 57 -15.01 -5.99 -15.47
C LEU A 57 -14.23 -6.96 -16.36
N LYS A 58 -13.80 -6.47 -17.53
CA LYS A 58 -12.95 -7.25 -18.43
C LYS A 58 -11.50 -7.16 -18.00
N ASN A 59 -10.89 -8.29 -17.65
CA ASN A 59 -9.48 -8.37 -17.30
C ASN A 59 -8.60 -8.10 -18.53
N LEU A 60 -7.68 -7.15 -18.42
CA LEU A 60 -6.71 -6.77 -19.47
C LEU A 60 -5.29 -7.20 -19.13
N GLY A 61 -5.08 -7.81 -17.98
CA GLY A 61 -3.78 -8.34 -17.57
C GLY A 61 -3.38 -7.99 -16.14
N PHE A 62 -2.37 -8.68 -15.69
CA PHE A 62 -1.75 -8.49 -14.39
C PHE A 62 -0.82 -7.26 -14.43
N ILE A 63 -0.86 -6.41 -13.39
CA ILE A 63 -0.03 -5.21 -13.28
C ILE A 63 0.78 -5.14 -11.97
N GLY A 64 0.49 -6.00 -11.01
CA GLY A 64 1.26 -6.03 -9.77
C GLY A 64 0.75 -7.05 -8.76
N GLU A 65 1.62 -7.41 -7.81
CA GLU A 65 1.28 -8.27 -6.69
C GLU A 65 1.73 -7.56 -5.41
N GLY A 66 0.81 -7.38 -4.49
CA GLY A 66 1.08 -6.88 -3.14
C GLY A 66 1.00 -8.01 -2.12
N MET A 67 1.40 -7.75 -0.89
CA MET A 67 1.32 -8.70 0.22
C MET A 67 -0.07 -9.33 0.40
N TYR A 68 -1.13 -8.60 0.03
CA TYR A 68 -2.53 -8.98 0.30
C TYR A 68 -3.32 -9.39 -0.95
N GLY A 69 -2.66 -9.47 -2.12
CA GLY A 69 -3.35 -9.91 -3.32
C GLY A 69 -2.77 -9.37 -4.62
N ARG A 70 -3.40 -9.80 -5.71
CA ARG A 70 -3.01 -9.45 -7.06
C ARG A 70 -3.75 -8.22 -7.54
N VAL A 71 -3.07 -7.38 -8.32
CA VAL A 71 -3.65 -6.20 -8.96
C VAL A 71 -3.69 -6.44 -10.46
N ASN A 72 -4.89 -6.29 -11.04
CA ASN A 72 -5.12 -6.42 -12.45
C ASN A 72 -5.57 -5.08 -13.05
N LYS A 73 -5.11 -4.80 -14.27
CA LYS A 73 -5.71 -3.78 -15.13
C LYS A 73 -7.01 -4.33 -15.67
N MET A 74 -8.10 -3.62 -15.48
CA MET A 74 -9.41 -4.02 -15.97
C MET A 74 -10.09 -2.89 -16.71
N ARG A 75 -10.99 -3.25 -17.63
CA ARG A 75 -11.89 -2.31 -18.28
C ARG A 75 -13.30 -2.51 -17.75
N PHE A 76 -13.92 -1.43 -17.32
CA PHE A 76 -15.35 -1.43 -17.00
C PHE A 76 -16.15 -1.32 -18.29
N ASP A 77 -16.82 -2.40 -18.70
CA ASP A 77 -17.41 -2.54 -20.03
C ASP A 77 -18.54 -1.54 -20.29
N THR A 78 -19.21 -1.06 -19.23
CA THR A 78 -20.35 -0.13 -19.39
C THR A 78 -19.95 1.25 -19.94
N ASN A 79 -18.75 1.76 -19.60
CA ASN A 79 -18.30 3.09 -20.05
C ASN A 79 -16.88 3.08 -20.65
N GLY A 80 -16.23 1.92 -20.73
CA GLY A 80 -14.87 1.77 -21.26
C GLY A 80 -13.76 2.23 -20.34
N MET A 81 -14.05 2.68 -19.11
CA MET A 81 -13.05 3.18 -18.16
C MET A 81 -12.05 2.09 -17.79
N LEU A 82 -10.76 2.44 -17.84
CA LEU A 82 -9.68 1.59 -17.36
C LEU A 82 -9.46 1.82 -15.87
N ILE A 83 -9.39 0.76 -15.11
CA ILE A 83 -9.24 0.78 -13.65
C ILE A 83 -8.22 -0.26 -13.19
N ALA A 84 -7.64 -0.03 -12.02
CA ALA A 84 -6.90 -1.04 -11.28
C ALA A 84 -7.84 -1.78 -10.34
N VAL A 85 -7.78 -3.10 -10.32
CA VAL A 85 -8.59 -3.94 -9.42
C VAL A 85 -7.66 -4.80 -8.58
N LYS A 86 -7.65 -4.54 -7.28
CA LYS A 86 -6.93 -5.34 -6.29
C LYS A 86 -7.84 -6.42 -5.75
N ARG A 87 -7.46 -7.67 -5.93
CA ARG A 87 -8.18 -8.82 -5.37
C ARG A 87 -7.58 -9.17 -4.02
N VAL A 88 -8.35 -9.00 -2.97
CA VAL A 88 -7.98 -9.32 -1.59
C VAL A 88 -8.72 -10.58 -1.17
N ARG A 89 -7.98 -11.66 -0.90
CA ARG A 89 -8.58 -12.91 -0.46
C ARG A 89 -9.07 -12.79 0.97
N ILE A 90 -10.34 -13.12 1.20
CA ILE A 90 -10.89 -13.18 2.54
C ILE A 90 -10.63 -14.58 3.08
N ILE A 91 -9.61 -14.68 3.95
CA ILE A 91 -9.25 -15.95 4.59
C ILE A 91 -10.13 -16.11 5.83
N SER A 92 -11.04 -17.11 5.81
CA SER A 92 -11.64 -17.58 7.06
C SER A 92 -10.70 -18.60 7.68
N ASN A 93 -10.08 -18.29 8.81
CA ASN A 93 -9.35 -19.29 9.59
C ASN A 93 -10.32 -20.35 10.09
N ARG A 94 -10.01 -21.62 9.80
CA ARG A 94 -10.94 -22.76 9.79
C ARG A 94 -11.43 -23.23 11.16
N ASN A 95 -11.07 -22.59 12.27
CA ASN A 95 -11.28 -23.21 13.60
C ASN A 95 -12.02 -22.40 14.65
N ASP A 96 -12.30 -21.08 14.45
CA ASP A 96 -13.02 -20.27 15.44
C ASP A 96 -13.93 -19.24 14.81
N ASP A 97 -15.22 -19.25 15.16
CA ASP A 97 -16.23 -18.24 14.74
C ASP A 97 -15.84 -16.79 15.14
N PHE A 98 -15.01 -16.66 16.18
CA PHE A 98 -14.51 -15.38 16.68
C PHE A 98 -13.48 -14.75 15.74
N GLU A 99 -12.54 -15.54 15.18
CA GLU A 99 -11.54 -15.04 14.23
C GLU A 99 -12.16 -14.66 12.88
N ALA A 100 -13.17 -15.39 12.42
CA ALA A 100 -13.92 -15.05 11.22
C ALA A 100 -14.62 -13.68 11.33
N ASN A 101 -15.23 -13.40 12.49
CA ASN A 101 -15.86 -12.11 12.75
C ASN A 101 -14.87 -10.95 12.85
N ILE A 102 -13.64 -11.19 13.35
CA ILE A 102 -12.57 -10.20 13.37
C ILE A 102 -12.16 -9.86 11.94
N SER A 103 -11.93 -10.85 11.09
CA SER A 103 -11.55 -10.66 9.67
C SER A 103 -12.56 -9.82 8.89
N LEU A 104 -13.87 -10.04 9.08
CA LEU A 104 -14.94 -9.24 8.47
C LEU A 104 -14.94 -7.79 8.93
N LYS A 105 -14.76 -7.57 10.23
CA LYS A 105 -14.67 -6.22 10.81
C LYS A 105 -13.44 -5.48 10.29
N GLN A 106 -12.33 -6.18 10.11
CA GLN A 106 -11.10 -5.63 9.54
C GLN A 106 -11.33 -5.17 8.10
N VAL A 107 -11.82 -6.04 7.21
CA VAL A 107 -12.13 -5.70 5.81
C VAL A 107 -13.07 -4.49 5.73
N LYS A 108 -14.10 -4.44 6.57
CA LYS A 108 -15.01 -3.30 6.65
C LYS A 108 -14.30 -2.01 7.01
N ASN A 109 -13.48 -2.02 8.07
CA ASN A 109 -12.76 -0.85 8.53
C ASN A 109 -11.79 -0.34 7.46
N GLU A 110 -11.13 -1.24 6.75
CA GLU A 110 -10.19 -0.92 5.68
C GLU A 110 -10.88 -0.28 4.47
N ILE A 111 -11.99 -0.85 4.01
CA ILE A 111 -12.77 -0.26 2.93
C ILE A 111 -13.22 1.17 3.29
N ASN A 112 -13.68 1.36 4.53
CA ASN A 112 -14.08 2.68 5.00
C ASN A 112 -12.90 3.64 5.08
N ALA A 113 -11.72 3.19 5.52
CA ALA A 113 -10.50 3.99 5.58
C ALA A 113 -10.04 4.41 4.18
N ILE A 114 -10.01 3.46 3.22
CA ILE A 114 -9.65 3.74 1.82
C ILE A 114 -10.64 4.76 1.20
N ARG A 115 -11.92 4.57 1.42
CA ARG A 115 -12.96 5.47 0.92
C ARG A 115 -12.81 6.89 1.49
N ALA A 116 -12.59 7.00 2.80
CA ALA A 116 -12.44 8.29 3.47
C ALA A 116 -11.16 9.03 3.03
N ALA A 117 -10.06 8.31 2.83
CA ALA A 117 -8.80 8.89 2.39
C ALA A 117 -8.77 9.31 0.92
N SER A 118 -9.69 8.80 0.08
CA SER A 118 -9.76 9.10 -1.35
C SER A 118 -10.06 10.56 -1.68
N ASN A 119 -10.38 11.40 -0.71
CA ASN A 119 -10.54 12.84 -0.91
C ASN A 119 -9.20 13.59 -1.05
N CYS A 120 -8.07 12.94 -0.75
CA CYS A 120 -6.74 13.51 -0.92
C CYS A 120 -6.23 13.29 -2.36
N PRO A 121 -5.84 14.36 -3.09
CA PRO A 121 -5.33 14.22 -4.45
C PRO A 121 -4.05 13.41 -4.57
N GLN A 122 -3.26 13.31 -3.49
CA GLN A 122 -2.01 12.56 -3.41
C GLN A 122 -2.21 11.10 -2.98
N ILE A 123 -3.45 10.65 -2.87
CA ILE A 123 -3.81 9.26 -2.60
C ILE A 123 -4.53 8.69 -3.82
N VAL A 124 -4.25 7.42 -4.14
CA VAL A 124 -4.94 6.73 -5.24
C VAL A 124 -6.44 6.71 -4.98
N GLN A 125 -7.22 7.17 -5.98
CA GLN A 125 -8.66 7.31 -5.88
C GLN A 125 -9.34 5.94 -5.78
N PHE A 126 -10.19 5.79 -4.79
CA PHE A 126 -11.08 4.65 -4.66
C PHE A 126 -12.35 4.85 -5.48
N TYR A 127 -12.74 3.84 -6.28
CA TYR A 127 -13.93 3.92 -7.12
C TYR A 127 -15.09 3.07 -6.58
N GLY A 128 -14.79 1.97 -5.90
CA GLY A 128 -15.82 1.09 -5.34
C GLY A 128 -15.27 -0.30 -5.04
N VAL A 129 -16.15 -1.16 -4.59
CA VAL A 129 -15.81 -2.54 -4.26
C VAL A 129 -16.93 -3.48 -4.68
N THR A 130 -16.56 -4.69 -5.10
CA THR A 130 -17.48 -5.81 -5.29
C THR A 130 -16.87 -7.07 -4.70
N PHE A 131 -17.68 -8.11 -4.64
CA PHE A 131 -17.27 -9.41 -4.13
C PHE A 131 -17.49 -10.48 -5.18
N SER A 132 -16.47 -11.29 -5.45
CA SER A 132 -16.56 -12.38 -6.43
C SER A 132 -15.56 -13.47 -6.10
N GLU A 133 -15.96 -14.72 -6.27
CA GLU A 133 -15.10 -15.94 -6.11
C GLU A 133 -14.42 -16.06 -4.73
N GLY A 134 -15.02 -15.50 -3.67
CA GLY A 134 -14.45 -15.48 -2.32
C GLY A 134 -13.39 -14.38 -2.10
N ASP A 135 -13.18 -13.50 -3.08
CA ASP A 135 -12.28 -12.35 -3.01
C ASP A 135 -13.07 -11.03 -2.93
N CYS A 136 -12.54 -10.08 -2.18
CA CYS A 136 -12.96 -8.68 -2.23
C CYS A 136 -12.18 -7.97 -3.35
N TRP A 137 -12.90 -7.44 -4.33
CA TRP A 137 -12.34 -6.73 -5.48
C TRP A 137 -12.43 -5.23 -5.23
N VAL A 138 -11.31 -4.62 -4.89
CA VAL A 138 -11.20 -3.18 -4.64
C VAL A 138 -10.85 -2.49 -5.96
N CYS A 139 -11.78 -1.68 -6.46
CA CYS A 139 -11.63 -0.91 -7.70
C CYS A 139 -11.07 0.47 -7.41
N MET A 140 -10.01 0.84 -8.11
CA MET A 140 -9.30 2.10 -7.89
C MET A 140 -8.75 2.70 -9.17
N GLU A 141 -8.27 3.91 -9.10
CA GLU A 141 -7.59 4.63 -10.15
C GLU A 141 -6.41 3.83 -10.71
N LEU A 142 -6.32 3.77 -12.03
CA LEU A 142 -5.20 3.17 -12.72
C LEU A 142 -4.13 4.23 -12.94
N MET A 143 -2.95 4.00 -12.37
CA MET A 143 -1.76 4.80 -12.58
C MET A 143 -0.85 4.14 -13.62
N ASP A 144 0.11 4.89 -14.18
CA ASP A 144 0.92 4.39 -15.30
C ASP A 144 2.09 3.50 -14.85
N ALA A 145 2.77 3.84 -13.76
CA ALA A 145 3.87 3.03 -13.22
C ALA A 145 4.07 3.25 -11.71
N SER A 146 4.64 2.26 -11.02
CA SER A 146 5.18 2.46 -9.68
C SER A 146 6.55 3.12 -9.73
N LEU A 147 6.91 3.85 -8.66
CA LEU A 147 8.25 4.42 -8.49
C LEU A 147 9.32 3.32 -8.55
N GLU A 148 8.98 2.11 -8.08
CA GLU A 148 9.86 0.93 -8.17
C GLU A 148 10.19 0.58 -9.63
N HIS A 149 9.19 0.49 -10.50
CA HIS A 149 9.42 0.22 -11.93
C HIS A 149 10.24 1.34 -12.58
N ILE A 150 9.95 2.60 -12.23
CA ILE A 150 10.64 3.76 -12.80
C ILE A 150 12.11 3.76 -12.39
N TYR A 151 12.45 3.72 -11.08
CA TYR A 151 13.85 3.82 -10.68
C TYR A 151 14.67 2.60 -11.13
N LYS A 152 14.10 1.39 -11.08
CA LYS A 152 14.78 0.19 -11.59
C LYS A 152 15.05 0.26 -13.09
N THR A 153 14.17 0.88 -13.86
CA THR A 153 14.38 1.11 -15.30
C THR A 153 15.44 2.17 -15.55
N VAL A 154 15.43 3.24 -14.77
CA VAL A 154 16.41 4.35 -14.86
C VAL A 154 17.83 3.87 -14.58
N HIS A 155 18.03 3.13 -13.50
CA HIS A 155 19.34 2.56 -13.14
C HIS A 155 19.65 1.25 -13.89
N GLY A 156 18.66 0.70 -14.62
CA GLY A 156 18.79 -0.55 -15.34
C GLY A 156 19.58 -0.42 -16.65
N PRO A 157 19.89 -1.55 -17.30
CA PRO A 157 20.77 -1.58 -18.47
C PRO A 157 20.18 -0.90 -19.71
N VAL A 158 18.87 -0.66 -19.76
CA VAL A 158 18.20 -0.09 -20.95
C VAL A 158 18.45 1.42 -21.03
N LEU A 159 18.16 2.16 -19.95
CA LEU A 159 18.38 3.61 -19.90
C LEU A 159 19.77 3.93 -19.38
N ASN A 160 20.24 3.18 -18.38
CA ASN A 160 21.55 3.33 -17.75
C ASN A 160 21.87 4.79 -17.37
N TRP A 161 20.88 5.48 -16.82
CA TRP A 161 21.07 6.81 -16.29
C TRP A 161 21.79 6.69 -14.95
N ASN A 162 22.82 7.50 -14.75
CA ASN A 162 23.69 7.36 -13.57
C ASN A 162 23.02 7.82 -12.27
N PHE A 163 21.90 8.53 -12.36
CA PHE A 163 21.16 9.05 -11.20
C PHE A 163 19.68 9.23 -11.52
N PHE A 164 18.85 9.23 -10.49
CA PHE A 164 17.43 9.55 -10.58
C PHE A 164 17.23 11.06 -10.59
N ASP A 165 16.27 11.55 -11.37
CA ASP A 165 16.00 12.98 -11.50
C ASP A 165 15.58 13.62 -10.16
N GLU A 166 16.31 14.67 -9.75
CA GLU A 166 16.12 15.30 -8.43
C GLU A 166 14.80 16.06 -8.29
N LEU A 167 14.28 16.64 -9.39
CA LEU A 167 12.96 17.31 -9.37
C LEU A 167 11.83 16.30 -9.27
N VAL A 168 11.95 15.17 -9.97
CA VAL A 168 10.97 14.07 -9.85
C VAL A 168 10.99 13.50 -8.44
N LEU A 169 12.17 13.32 -7.85
CA LEU A 169 12.31 12.91 -6.45
C LEU A 169 11.62 13.91 -5.51
N GLY A 170 11.81 15.20 -5.72
CA GLY A 170 11.15 16.26 -4.95
C GLY A 170 9.64 16.22 -5.06
N ALA A 171 9.11 16.01 -6.27
CA ALA A 171 7.66 15.86 -6.49
C ALA A 171 7.09 14.65 -5.73
N VAL A 172 7.78 13.52 -5.76
CA VAL A 172 7.42 12.32 -5.00
C VAL A 172 7.38 12.60 -3.50
N VAL A 173 8.41 13.28 -2.97
CA VAL A 173 8.49 13.64 -1.55
C VAL A 173 7.31 14.51 -1.13
N VAL A 174 7.01 15.56 -1.91
CA VAL A 174 5.88 16.45 -1.63
C VAL A 174 4.57 15.66 -1.60
N ALA A 175 4.32 14.84 -2.61
CA ALA A 175 3.11 14.03 -2.70
C ALA A 175 2.96 13.05 -1.52
N VAL A 176 4.03 12.32 -1.18
CA VAL A 176 3.99 11.35 -0.07
C VAL A 176 3.77 12.04 1.27
N ILE A 177 4.46 13.16 1.54
CA ILE A 177 4.28 13.90 2.81
C ILE A 177 2.85 14.45 2.93
N GLN A 178 2.29 15.00 1.86
CA GLN A 178 0.90 15.48 1.85
C GLN A 178 -0.11 14.35 2.06
N ALA A 179 0.13 13.17 1.44
CA ALA A 179 -0.69 11.99 1.65
C ALA A 179 -0.63 11.50 3.11
N LEU A 180 0.57 11.42 3.69
CA LEU A 180 0.76 11.00 5.09
C LEU A 180 0.15 11.98 6.09
N ASP A 181 0.24 13.29 5.80
CA ASP A 181 -0.37 14.32 6.65
C ASP A 181 -1.89 14.21 6.64
N HIS A 182 -2.50 14.06 5.46
CA HIS A 182 -3.95 13.83 5.33
C HIS A 182 -4.40 12.56 6.06
N LEU A 183 -3.68 11.45 5.88
CA LEU A 183 -4.00 10.20 6.59
C LEU A 183 -3.93 10.37 8.11
N LYS A 184 -2.94 11.12 8.61
CA LYS A 184 -2.75 11.33 10.05
C LYS A 184 -3.74 12.32 10.63
N THR A 185 -3.94 13.48 10.01
CA THR A 185 -4.75 14.56 10.56
C THR A 185 -6.25 14.30 10.41
N ASP A 186 -6.68 13.84 9.25
CA ASP A 186 -8.10 13.69 8.94
C ASP A 186 -8.65 12.31 9.28
N GLN A 187 -7.83 11.26 9.21
CA GLN A 187 -8.25 9.89 9.42
C GLN A 187 -7.61 9.23 10.65
N ASN A 188 -6.59 9.86 11.27
CA ASN A 188 -5.77 9.29 12.34
C ASN A 188 -5.17 7.92 11.99
N ILE A 189 -4.75 7.76 10.72
CA ILE A 189 -4.15 6.55 10.17
C ILE A 189 -2.64 6.76 10.02
N ILE A 190 -1.85 5.74 10.35
CA ILE A 190 -0.43 5.60 10.02
C ILE A 190 -0.35 4.63 8.84
N HIS A 191 0.40 4.97 7.78
CA HIS A 191 0.45 4.19 6.54
C HIS A 191 1.14 2.83 6.72
N ARG A 192 2.29 2.81 7.39
CA ARG A 192 3.06 1.61 7.81
C ARG A 192 3.77 0.84 6.69
N ASP A 193 3.56 1.17 5.42
CA ASP A 193 4.15 0.48 4.27
C ASP A 193 4.58 1.45 3.16
N VAL A 194 5.28 2.54 3.53
CA VAL A 194 5.86 3.48 2.57
C VAL A 194 7.08 2.83 1.94
N LYS A 195 7.02 2.59 0.62
CA LYS A 195 8.09 1.98 -0.19
C LYS A 195 7.89 2.31 -1.68
N PRO A 196 8.88 2.11 -2.54
CA PRO A 196 8.80 2.49 -3.95
C PRO A 196 7.65 1.83 -4.72
N SER A 197 7.27 0.58 -4.39
CA SER A 197 6.15 -0.11 -5.04
C SER A 197 4.77 0.45 -4.71
N ASN A 198 4.64 1.19 -3.59
CA ASN A 198 3.40 1.80 -3.13
C ASN A 198 3.29 3.29 -3.48
N ILE A 199 4.23 3.83 -4.23
CA ILE A 199 4.21 5.18 -4.77
C ILE A 199 4.02 5.07 -6.28
N LEU A 200 2.95 5.63 -6.81
CA LEU A 200 2.56 5.51 -8.21
C LEU A 200 2.68 6.85 -8.90
N LEU A 201 3.14 6.84 -10.16
CA LEU A 201 3.29 8.02 -10.99
C LEU A 201 2.45 7.89 -12.26
N SER A 202 2.05 9.05 -12.79
CA SER A 202 1.31 9.12 -14.05
C SER A 202 2.01 10.00 -15.08
N THR A 203 1.71 9.75 -16.35
CA THR A 203 2.10 10.61 -17.49
C THR A 203 1.46 12.00 -17.45
N SER A 204 0.50 12.23 -16.55
CA SER A 204 -0.04 13.56 -16.26
C SER A 204 0.81 14.36 -15.25
N GLY A 205 1.92 13.81 -14.77
CA GLY A 205 2.82 14.48 -13.82
C GLY A 205 2.42 14.39 -12.36
N VAL A 206 1.54 13.45 -12.01
CA VAL A 206 1.03 13.26 -10.66
C VAL A 206 1.71 12.06 -10.00
N ALA A 207 2.12 12.23 -8.74
CA ALA A 207 2.54 11.14 -7.87
C ALA A 207 1.49 10.91 -6.78
N LYS A 208 1.18 9.64 -6.50
CA LYS A 208 0.18 9.24 -5.50
C LYS A 208 0.65 8.06 -4.65
N LEU A 209 0.26 8.07 -3.39
CA LEU A 209 0.48 6.97 -2.45
C LEU A 209 -0.71 5.99 -2.52
N CYS A 210 -0.42 4.69 -2.48
CA CYS A 210 -1.44 3.63 -2.46
C CYS A 210 -1.17 2.63 -1.32
N ASP A 211 -2.09 1.69 -1.14
CA ASP A 211 -1.95 0.54 -0.22
C ASP A 211 -1.78 0.88 1.27
N PHE A 212 -2.46 1.93 1.73
CA PHE A 212 -2.61 2.23 3.16
C PHE A 212 -3.84 1.47 3.74
N GLY A 213 -3.81 1.16 5.03
CA GLY A 213 -4.97 0.62 5.77
C GLY A 213 -5.11 -0.90 5.75
N ILE A 214 -5.02 -1.57 4.60
CA ILE A 214 -5.08 -3.05 4.52
C ILE A 214 -3.93 -3.69 5.31
N SER A 215 -2.82 -2.98 5.43
CA SER A 215 -1.64 -3.41 6.19
C SER A 215 -1.71 -3.15 7.69
N GLY A 216 -2.41 -2.13 8.14
CA GLY A 216 -2.34 -1.68 9.53
C GLY A 216 -2.88 -2.66 10.55
N TYR A 217 -4.03 -3.26 10.29
CA TYR A 217 -4.67 -4.23 11.20
C TYR A 217 -4.24 -5.67 10.91
N LEU A 218 -3.91 -6.00 9.66
CA LEU A 218 -3.39 -7.32 9.28
C LEU A 218 -1.91 -7.48 9.66
N VAL A 219 -1.10 -6.41 9.61
CA VAL A 219 0.32 -6.47 10.04
C VAL A 219 0.44 -6.68 11.54
N ASP A 220 -0.45 -6.11 12.37
CA ASP A 220 -0.42 -6.38 13.81
C ASP A 220 -0.83 -7.83 14.12
N SER A 221 -1.69 -8.48 13.30
CA SER A 221 -2.02 -9.90 13.42
C SER A 221 -0.99 -10.81 12.72
N VAL A 222 -0.39 -10.39 11.62
CA VAL A 222 0.64 -11.12 10.86
C VAL A 222 2.04 -10.90 11.46
N ALA A 223 2.32 -9.78 12.14
CA ALA A 223 3.54 -9.62 12.93
C ALA A 223 3.66 -10.68 14.03
N GLN A 224 2.54 -11.25 14.49
CA GLN A 224 2.52 -12.43 15.34
C GLN A 224 2.77 -13.74 14.57
N THR A 225 2.57 -13.79 13.25
CA THR A 225 2.70 -15.00 12.42
C THR A 225 4.00 -15.10 11.60
N GLY A 226 4.92 -14.13 11.72
CA GLY A 226 6.27 -14.28 11.14
C GLY A 226 6.41 -13.90 9.68
N ASP A 227 5.44 -13.21 9.06
CA ASP A 227 5.52 -12.82 7.64
C ASP A 227 6.48 -11.66 7.40
N VAL A 228 7.46 -11.88 6.51
CA VAL A 228 8.78 -11.20 6.47
C VAL A 228 8.83 -10.03 5.46
N GLY A 229 7.76 -9.80 4.67
CA GLY A 229 7.85 -9.01 3.43
C GLY A 229 8.07 -7.49 3.54
N CYS A 230 7.66 -6.81 4.63
CA CYS A 230 7.72 -5.34 4.75
C CYS A 230 8.77 -4.80 5.72
N ARG A 231 9.49 -5.67 6.44
CA ARG A 231 10.39 -5.29 7.52
C ARG A 231 11.57 -4.39 7.15
N PRO A 232 12.16 -4.48 5.95
CA PRO A 232 13.33 -3.69 5.60
C PRO A 232 13.13 -2.17 5.59
N TYR A 233 11.91 -1.71 5.30
CA TYR A 233 11.57 -0.29 5.35
C TYR A 233 11.09 0.18 6.73
N MET A 234 10.90 -0.77 7.68
CA MET A 234 10.44 -0.44 9.02
C MET A 234 11.47 0.33 9.81
N ALA A 235 10.99 1.31 10.56
CA ALA A 235 11.81 2.06 11.50
C ALA A 235 12.29 1.18 12.67
N PRO A 236 13.47 1.46 13.25
CA PRO A 236 14.05 0.67 14.34
C PRO A 236 13.09 0.47 15.53
N GLU A 237 12.36 1.52 15.93
CA GLU A 237 11.40 1.46 17.04
C GLU A 237 10.23 0.50 16.77
N ARG A 238 9.80 0.35 15.51
CA ARG A 238 8.77 -0.64 15.14
C ARG A 238 9.30 -2.07 15.17
N LEU A 239 10.54 -2.28 14.76
CA LEU A 239 11.20 -3.59 14.81
C LEU A 239 11.44 -4.06 16.24
N MET A 240 11.65 -3.13 17.17
CA MET A 240 11.76 -3.41 18.59
C MET A 240 10.41 -3.64 19.29
N ASN A 241 9.28 -3.64 18.53
CA ASN A 241 7.92 -3.79 19.06
C ASN A 241 7.60 -2.76 20.18
N LEU A 242 8.10 -1.54 20.06
CA LEU A 242 7.75 -0.47 20.98
C LEU A 242 6.28 -0.10 20.73
N SER A 243 5.44 -0.24 21.74
CA SER A 243 3.98 -0.01 21.64
C SER A 243 3.57 1.43 21.29
N ASN A 244 4.50 2.37 21.33
CA ASN A 244 4.28 3.80 21.16
C ASN A 244 5.01 4.37 19.92
N TYR A 245 4.89 3.75 18.75
CA TYR A 245 5.38 4.36 17.53
C TYR A 245 4.33 5.33 16.94
N ASP A 246 4.80 6.38 16.29
CA ASP A 246 3.97 7.41 15.66
C ASP A 246 4.24 7.53 14.15
N ILE A 247 3.71 8.57 13.53
CA ILE A 247 3.87 8.85 12.09
C ILE A 247 5.34 9.02 11.65
N ARG A 248 6.28 9.28 12.57
CA ARG A 248 7.70 9.38 12.28
C ARG A 248 8.29 8.06 11.80
N SER A 249 7.62 6.92 12.07
CA SER A 249 8.00 5.64 11.47
C SER A 249 7.80 5.62 9.94
N ASP A 250 6.75 6.29 9.42
CA ASP A 250 6.56 6.44 7.97
C ASP A 250 7.58 7.43 7.37
N VAL A 251 8.02 8.44 8.14
CA VAL A 251 9.11 9.33 7.74
C VAL A 251 10.43 8.57 7.57
N TRP A 252 10.74 7.61 8.46
CA TRP A 252 11.88 6.71 8.27
C TRP A 252 11.75 5.90 6.97
N SER A 253 10.58 5.27 6.77
CA SER A 253 10.32 4.47 5.57
C SER A 253 10.46 5.29 4.29
N LEU A 254 10.02 6.56 4.30
CA LEU A 254 10.25 7.52 3.21
C LEU A 254 11.75 7.76 2.99
N GLY A 255 12.52 7.97 4.05
CA GLY A 255 13.98 8.17 3.95
C GLY A 255 14.69 6.97 3.29
N ILE A 256 14.37 5.73 3.71
CA ILE A 256 14.88 4.49 3.10
C ILE A 256 14.49 4.43 1.61
N THR A 257 13.21 4.68 1.29
CA THR A 257 12.69 4.73 -0.07
C THR A 257 13.48 5.70 -0.96
N MET A 258 13.78 6.88 -0.44
CA MET A 258 14.50 7.91 -1.21
C MET A 258 15.95 7.55 -1.48
N ILE A 259 16.68 6.95 -0.51
CA ILE A 259 18.04 6.46 -0.78
C ILE A 259 18.01 5.38 -1.85
N GLU A 260 17.08 4.42 -1.75
CA GLU A 260 16.96 3.35 -2.73
C GLU A 260 16.69 3.90 -4.14
N VAL A 261 15.80 4.87 -4.27
CA VAL A 261 15.49 5.52 -5.56
C VAL A 261 16.68 6.30 -6.10
N CYS A 262 17.41 7.03 -5.25
CA CYS A 262 18.58 7.80 -5.63
C CYS A 262 19.73 6.92 -6.13
N THR A 263 19.98 5.81 -5.44
CA THR A 263 21.17 4.96 -5.68
C THR A 263 20.89 3.77 -6.58
N GLY A 264 19.60 3.46 -6.84
CA GLY A 264 19.19 2.25 -7.57
C GLY A 264 19.37 0.96 -6.77
N ALA A 265 19.76 1.04 -5.50
CA ALA A 265 20.05 -0.11 -4.64
C ALA A 265 19.46 0.08 -3.24
N PHE A 266 18.97 -1.01 -2.67
CA PHE A 266 18.45 -1.00 -1.31
C PHE A 266 19.58 -0.67 -0.31
N PRO A 267 19.40 0.31 0.62
CA PRO A 267 20.49 0.87 1.40
C PRO A 267 21.17 -0.10 2.38
N TYR A 268 20.53 -1.18 2.75
CA TYR A 268 21.10 -2.24 3.58
C TYR A 268 21.59 -3.45 2.75
N GLY A 269 21.78 -3.30 1.43
CA GLY A 269 22.26 -4.35 0.54
C GLY A 269 21.36 -5.58 0.53
N ASN A 270 21.96 -6.78 0.67
CA ASN A 270 21.25 -8.05 0.63
C ASN A 270 20.57 -8.41 1.96
N LEU A 271 19.95 -7.43 2.62
CA LEU A 271 19.27 -7.65 3.91
C LEU A 271 18.24 -8.79 3.85
N PHE A 272 17.55 -8.90 2.72
CA PHE A 272 16.48 -9.91 2.51
C PHE A 272 16.98 -11.36 2.54
N ASP A 273 18.26 -11.58 2.21
CA ASP A 273 18.87 -12.92 2.18
C ASP A 273 19.34 -13.38 3.56
N LEU A 274 19.28 -12.50 4.56
CA LEU A 274 19.75 -12.78 5.90
C LEU A 274 18.64 -13.33 6.80
N PRO A 275 19.00 -14.18 7.80
CA PRO A 275 18.05 -14.57 8.84
C PRO A 275 17.48 -13.37 9.58
N LEU A 276 16.21 -13.46 9.98
CA LEU A 276 15.46 -12.35 10.61
C LEU A 276 16.23 -11.64 11.74
N PHE A 277 16.86 -12.42 12.63
CA PHE A 277 17.65 -11.85 13.73
C PHE A 277 18.78 -10.95 13.21
N LYS A 278 19.45 -11.32 12.13
CA LYS A 278 20.49 -10.51 11.50
C LYS A 278 19.94 -9.24 10.86
N GLN A 279 18.78 -9.33 10.22
CA GLN A 279 18.09 -8.16 9.68
C GLN A 279 17.79 -7.14 10.79
N LEU A 280 17.22 -7.61 11.90
CA LEU A 280 16.93 -6.79 13.07
C LEU A 280 18.20 -6.14 13.62
N GLN A 281 19.28 -6.93 13.79
CA GLN A 281 20.55 -6.43 14.30
C GLN A 281 21.12 -5.31 13.41
N ILE A 282 21.09 -5.47 12.09
CA ILE A 282 21.60 -4.46 11.14
C ILE A 282 20.80 -3.16 11.23
N VAL A 283 19.48 -3.24 11.25
CA VAL A 283 18.64 -2.03 11.25
C VAL A 283 18.62 -1.36 12.63
N VAL A 284 18.54 -2.14 13.71
CA VAL A 284 18.42 -1.61 15.08
C VAL A 284 19.77 -1.17 15.64
N ASP A 285 20.81 -2.01 15.54
CA ASP A 285 22.11 -1.78 16.19
C ASP A 285 23.12 -1.10 15.25
N GLY A 286 23.03 -1.33 13.92
CA GLY A 286 23.93 -0.74 12.91
C GLY A 286 23.72 0.76 12.72
N ASP A 287 24.55 1.42 11.94
CA ASP A 287 24.39 2.82 11.60
C ASP A 287 23.17 3.07 10.69
N ALA A 288 22.54 4.25 10.83
CA ALA A 288 21.51 4.66 9.89
C ALA A 288 22.13 4.87 8.48
N PRO A 289 21.46 4.42 7.40
CA PRO A 289 21.95 4.69 6.07
C PRO A 289 21.92 6.20 5.79
N MET A 290 22.87 6.65 4.96
CA MET A 290 22.98 8.05 4.57
C MET A 290 23.16 8.18 3.07
N LEU A 291 22.46 9.15 2.48
CA LEU A 291 22.75 9.56 1.10
C LEU A 291 24.01 10.44 1.10
N THR A 292 25.04 9.98 0.40
CA THR A 292 26.34 10.68 0.27
C THR A 292 26.73 10.89 -1.21
N ASP A 293 25.80 10.65 -2.13
CA ASP A 293 26.02 10.73 -3.56
C ASP A 293 26.09 12.19 -4.04
N ASN A 294 27.20 12.58 -4.62
CA ASN A 294 27.45 13.94 -5.12
C ASN A 294 26.61 14.32 -6.36
N ASN A 295 25.86 13.39 -6.93
CA ASN A 295 24.89 13.71 -7.99
C ASN A 295 23.69 14.50 -7.47
N TYR A 296 23.49 14.54 -6.14
CA TYR A 296 22.40 15.27 -5.49
C TYR A 296 22.92 16.50 -4.76
N ASN A 297 22.12 17.56 -4.74
CA ASN A 297 22.49 18.77 -4.02
C ASN A 297 22.49 18.56 -2.50
N SER A 298 23.20 19.42 -1.78
CA SER A 298 23.35 19.31 -0.32
C SER A 298 22.02 19.46 0.45
N LYS A 299 21.02 20.17 -0.11
CA LYS A 299 19.70 20.33 0.53
C LYS A 299 18.92 19.03 0.45
N THR A 300 18.94 18.33 -0.69
CA THR A 300 18.34 17.02 -0.89
C THR A 300 18.97 15.99 0.05
N MET A 301 20.31 15.88 0.05
CA MET A 301 21.01 14.98 0.97
C MET A 301 20.66 15.26 2.44
N LYS A 302 20.67 16.52 2.85
CA LYS A 302 20.32 16.92 4.21
C LYS A 302 18.90 16.57 4.57
N PHE A 303 17.96 16.78 3.67
CA PHE A 303 16.55 16.44 3.87
C PHE A 303 16.37 14.94 4.09
N ILE A 304 16.90 14.10 3.20
CA ILE A 304 16.82 12.65 3.27
C ILE A 304 17.46 12.13 4.57
N ASN A 305 18.69 12.55 4.85
CA ASN A 305 19.44 12.07 6.02
C ASN A 305 18.77 12.45 7.34
N ARG A 306 18.04 13.57 7.40
CA ARG A 306 17.24 13.92 8.59
C ARG A 306 16.06 12.97 8.81
N CYS A 307 15.45 12.42 7.76
CA CYS A 307 14.39 11.43 7.88
C CYS A 307 14.88 10.12 8.51
N LEU A 308 16.18 9.83 8.41
CA LEU A 308 16.80 8.60 8.87
C LEU A 308 17.49 8.74 10.25
N ASN A 309 17.05 9.68 11.06
CA ASN A 309 17.51 9.73 12.44
C ASN A 309 16.90 8.57 13.25
N LYS A 310 17.77 7.75 13.88
CA LYS A 310 17.32 6.60 14.69
C LYS A 310 16.59 7.03 15.95
N GLU A 311 17.01 8.13 16.55
CA GLU A 311 16.34 8.71 17.69
C GLU A 311 15.04 9.38 17.24
N VAL A 312 13.90 8.79 17.60
CA VAL A 312 12.57 9.22 17.14
C VAL A 312 12.34 10.70 17.45
N GLU A 313 12.77 11.17 18.64
CA GLU A 313 12.59 12.56 19.05
C GLU A 313 13.39 13.56 18.21
N HIS A 314 14.47 13.13 17.59
CA HIS A 314 15.29 13.95 16.69
C HIS A 314 14.86 13.81 15.22
N ARG A 315 14.08 12.77 14.89
CA ARG A 315 13.51 12.59 13.55
C ARG A 315 12.39 13.61 13.34
N PRO A 316 12.39 14.36 12.21
CA PRO A 316 11.37 15.37 11.97
C PRO A 316 9.97 14.73 11.86
N ASN A 317 8.95 15.41 12.37
CA ASN A 317 7.56 15.09 12.09
C ASN A 317 7.12 15.68 10.73
N LEU A 318 5.90 15.36 10.28
CA LEU A 318 5.39 15.83 8.97
C LEU A 318 5.37 17.36 8.87
N LYS A 319 4.93 18.05 9.94
CA LYS A 319 4.91 19.52 9.95
C LYS A 319 6.32 20.09 9.75
N GLN A 320 7.31 19.59 10.47
CA GLN A 320 8.71 20.03 10.33
C GLN A 320 9.30 19.74 8.95
N LEU A 321 8.82 18.68 8.27
CA LEU A 321 9.19 18.39 6.88
C LEU A 321 8.52 19.36 5.92
N MET A 322 7.23 19.67 6.11
CA MET A 322 6.49 20.64 5.28
C MET A 322 7.00 22.07 5.46
N ASP A 323 7.49 22.43 6.65
CA ASP A 323 8.10 23.74 6.93
C ASP A 323 9.57 23.83 6.46
N SER A 324 10.11 22.80 5.77
CA SER A 324 11.50 22.80 5.28
C SER A 324 11.62 23.50 3.93
N GLU A 325 12.77 24.19 3.73
CA GLU A 325 13.09 24.85 2.46
C GLU A 325 13.03 23.88 1.26
N TYR A 326 13.42 22.59 1.46
CA TYR A 326 13.35 21.56 0.44
C TYR A 326 11.92 21.27 -0.01
N PHE A 327 11.01 21.10 0.95
CA PHE A 327 9.61 20.81 0.66
C PHE A 327 8.92 22.02 0.00
N GLU A 328 9.09 23.23 0.56
CA GLU A 328 8.50 24.46 0.03
C GLU A 328 8.97 24.73 -1.41
N TYR A 329 10.26 24.56 -1.67
CA TYR A 329 10.81 24.76 -3.02
C TYR A 329 10.10 23.85 -4.05
N HIS A 330 9.98 22.56 -3.77
CA HIS A 330 9.37 21.63 -4.73
C HIS A 330 7.86 21.78 -4.80
N ARG A 331 7.18 22.06 -3.68
CA ARG A 331 5.73 22.31 -3.66
C ARG A 331 5.34 23.51 -4.53
N ASP A 332 6.13 24.54 -4.48
CA ASP A 332 5.81 25.84 -5.09
C ASP A 332 6.40 26.02 -6.50
N LEU A 333 7.09 25.00 -7.05
CA LEU A 333 7.69 25.04 -8.37
C LEU A 333 6.62 24.86 -9.48
N PRO A 334 6.28 25.90 -10.27
CA PRO A 334 5.13 25.87 -11.18
C PRO A 334 5.24 24.83 -12.31
N SER A 335 6.47 24.53 -12.76
CA SER A 335 6.74 23.58 -13.87
C SER A 335 6.95 22.15 -13.41
N LEU A 336 6.83 21.85 -12.10
CA LEU A 336 7.19 20.55 -11.57
C LEU A 336 6.32 19.43 -12.15
N ALA A 337 5.02 19.63 -12.23
CA ALA A 337 4.10 18.63 -12.77
C ALA A 337 4.40 18.32 -14.25
N GLU A 338 4.70 19.33 -15.07
CA GLU A 338 5.09 19.16 -16.47
C GLU A 338 6.42 18.42 -16.60
N HIS A 339 7.40 18.73 -15.75
CA HIS A 339 8.69 18.03 -15.70
C HIS A 339 8.50 16.55 -15.37
N VAL A 340 7.72 16.23 -14.33
CA VAL A 340 7.38 14.85 -13.96
C VAL A 340 6.66 14.12 -15.09
N ALA A 341 5.68 14.76 -15.74
CA ALA A 341 4.95 14.19 -16.88
C ALA A 341 5.90 13.79 -18.01
N ASN A 342 6.79 14.69 -18.41
CA ASN A 342 7.78 14.46 -19.45
C ASN A 342 8.75 13.33 -19.07
N TYR A 343 9.25 13.34 -17.82
CA TYR A 343 10.14 12.29 -17.33
C TYR A 343 9.48 10.93 -17.37
N VAL A 344 8.29 10.77 -16.79
CA VAL A 344 7.54 9.50 -16.75
C VAL A 344 7.22 9.01 -18.16
N THR A 345 6.78 9.91 -19.06
CA THR A 345 6.48 9.57 -20.47
C THR A 345 7.70 8.99 -21.18
N ASN A 346 8.90 9.51 -20.90
CA ASN A 346 10.14 9.02 -21.50
C ASN A 346 10.63 7.69 -20.91
N VAL A 347 10.34 7.41 -19.63
CA VAL A 347 10.77 6.18 -18.95
C VAL A 347 9.85 4.99 -19.24
N ILE A 348 8.52 5.21 -19.29
CA ILE A 348 7.52 4.13 -19.46
C ILE A 348 7.83 3.17 -20.62
N PRO A 349 8.19 3.62 -21.83
CA PRO A 349 8.48 2.72 -22.95
C PRO A 349 9.65 1.75 -22.70
N ALA A 350 10.53 2.09 -21.77
CA ALA A 350 11.68 1.27 -21.39
C ALA A 350 11.39 0.30 -20.23
N ILE A 351 10.23 0.42 -19.57
CA ILE A 351 9.83 -0.50 -18.51
C ILE A 351 9.56 -1.88 -19.12
N PRO A 352 10.27 -2.93 -18.67
CA PRO A 352 10.04 -4.27 -19.18
C PRO A 352 8.61 -4.73 -18.83
N PRO A 353 7.92 -5.44 -19.76
CA PRO A 353 6.62 -6.02 -19.46
C PRO A 353 6.73 -6.98 -18.28
N HIS A 354 5.71 -6.98 -17.41
CA HIS A 354 5.70 -7.89 -16.26
C HIS A 354 5.76 -9.35 -16.74
N PRO A 355 6.60 -10.23 -16.16
CA PRO A 355 6.76 -11.62 -16.59
C PRO A 355 5.45 -12.40 -16.72
N ASN A 356 4.46 -12.06 -15.87
CA ASN A 356 3.15 -12.69 -15.85
C ASN A 356 2.10 -11.98 -16.75
N SER A 357 2.49 -10.94 -17.50
CA SER A 357 1.57 -10.25 -18.41
C SER A 357 1.42 -10.93 -19.78
N VAL A 358 2.26 -11.91 -20.07
CA VAL A 358 2.23 -12.70 -21.32
C VAL A 358 1.45 -13.98 -21.02
N ASN A 359 0.16 -13.96 -21.23
CA ASN A 359 -0.77 -15.04 -21.55
C ASN A 359 -2.15 -14.81 -20.92
N THR A 360 -2.98 -13.99 -21.56
CA THR A 360 -4.44 -14.17 -21.52
C THR A 360 -5.04 -13.79 -22.89
N GLU A 361 -4.52 -14.43 -23.94
CA GLU A 361 -5.37 -14.77 -25.10
C GLU A 361 -5.82 -16.22 -24.88
N ILE A 362 -6.96 -16.42 -24.25
CA ILE A 362 -7.90 -17.54 -24.50
C ILE A 362 -9.30 -17.00 -24.21
#